data_0a4364a864cd8e6926912f0b522108af
#
_entry.id   0a4364a864cd8e6926912f0b522108af
#
_cell.length_a   1.000
_cell.length_b   1.000
_cell.length_c   1.000
_cell.angle_alpha   90.00
_cell.angle_beta   90.00
_cell.angle_gamma   90.00
#
_symmetry.space_group_name_H-M   'P 1'
#
loop_
_entity.id
_entity.type
_entity.pdbx_description
1 polymer ?
#
loop_
_entity_poly.entity_id
_entity_poly.type
_entity_poly.pdbx_seq_one_letter_code
_entity_poly.pdbx_strand_id
1 'polypeptide(L)'
;MRMIRIKMTQDRLSAFVGAAFCFVFLASTLATEPSTAEEKNGPENDNSESAIQLSIGELLNEPRAFIDRYVELVGVVGDVCPMMGCWADLSESGGEQTIRFKVPDGQLVFTAAMRDSEVRIEGFFREHVLDEKQARSWLQHLADEKGESFSPDSHSGPLSFFQIEGDEAELLNSIYSLKKS
;
A
#
# COMPACT_ATOMS: atom_id res chain seq x y z
N MET A 1 -6.58 6.51 25.87
CA MET A 1 -6.80 6.32 24.42
C MET A 1 -6.14 7.48 23.70
N ARG A 2 -4.94 7.29 23.21
CA ARG A 2 -4.19 8.34 22.50
C ARG A 2 -3.81 7.78 21.13
N MET A 3 -4.49 8.29 20.11
CA MET A 3 -4.12 8.05 18.71
C MET A 3 -2.76 8.69 18.45
N ILE A 4 -1.82 7.92 17.95
CA ILE A 4 -0.56 8.44 17.40
C ILE A 4 -0.66 8.30 15.89
N ARG A 5 -1.01 9.39 15.26
CA ARG A 5 -0.96 9.53 13.80
C ARG A 5 0.43 10.01 13.44
N ILE A 6 1.22 9.19 12.78
CA ILE A 6 2.52 9.61 12.24
C ILE A 6 2.25 10.24 10.87
N LYS A 7 2.02 11.57 10.88
CA LYS A 7 2.13 12.39 9.67
C LYS A 7 3.57 12.82 9.55
N MET A 8 4.26 12.41 8.51
CA MET A 8 5.51 13.06 8.11
C MET A 8 5.18 14.46 7.57
N THR A 9 5.39 15.46 8.40
CA THR A 9 5.27 16.86 8.01
C THR A 9 6.57 17.26 7.30
N GLN A 10 6.48 17.55 6.01
CA GLN A 10 7.53 18.31 5.33
C GLN A 10 7.48 19.74 5.84
N ASP A 11 8.42 20.10 6.70
CA ASP A 11 8.67 21.47 7.10
C ASP A 11 9.20 22.26 5.91
N ARG A 12 8.33 23.09 5.35
CA ARG A 12 8.75 24.20 4.49
C ARG A 12 9.16 25.35 5.39
N LEU A 13 10.45 25.52 5.53
CA LEU A 13 11.03 26.71 6.13
C LEU A 13 10.89 27.87 5.15
N SER A 14 9.94 28.75 5.39
CA SER A 14 9.86 30.09 4.79
C SER A 14 10.28 31.11 5.81
N ALA A 15 11.36 31.79 5.59
CA ALA A 15 11.71 33.06 6.25
C ALA A 15 12.40 33.93 5.21
N PHE A 16 11.72 34.95 4.85
CA PHE A 16 11.89 36.36 5.24
C PHE A 16 12.88 37.19 4.45
N VAL A 17 12.36 38.32 4.08
CA VAL A 17 12.77 39.75 4.12
C VAL A 17 13.21 40.26 2.77
N GLY A 18 12.48 41.04 2.06
CA GLY A 18 12.17 42.45 2.23
C GLY A 18 13.27 43.34 1.74
N ALA A 19 13.09 44.04 0.61
CA ALA A 19 13.48 45.43 0.43
C ALA A 19 13.10 45.91 -0.98
N ALA A 20 12.40 47.00 -1.01
CA ALA A 20 12.04 47.77 -2.18
C ALA A 20 13.28 48.33 -2.88
N PHE A 21 13.33 48.23 -4.20
CA PHE A 21 14.06 49.22 -5.00
C PHE A 21 13.33 49.42 -6.34
N CYS A 22 12.83 50.65 -6.43
CA CYS A 22 12.29 51.23 -7.65
C CYS A 22 13.44 51.49 -8.63
N PHE A 23 13.37 50.94 -9.85
CA PHE A 23 14.11 51.53 -10.99
C PHE A 23 13.28 51.37 -12.26
N VAL A 24 12.92 52.51 -12.75
CA VAL A 24 12.34 52.74 -14.10
C VAL A 24 13.46 52.61 -15.10
N PHE A 25 13.37 51.75 -16.10
CA PHE A 25 14.03 51.94 -17.40
C PHE A 25 13.29 51.21 -18.54
N LEU A 26 12.76 52.02 -19.36
CA LEU A 26 12.67 52.07 -20.85
C LEU A 26 12.71 50.77 -21.66
N ALA A 27 11.75 50.76 -22.56
CA ALA A 27 11.46 49.84 -23.63
C ALA A 27 12.63 49.27 -24.43
N SER A 28 12.58 47.97 -24.69
CA SER A 28 13.08 47.39 -25.95
C SER A 28 12.29 46.09 -26.22
N THR A 29 11.51 46.14 -27.27
CA THR A 29 10.80 45.01 -27.87
C THR A 29 11.83 44.03 -28.46
N LEU A 30 11.92 42.83 -27.92
CA LEU A 30 12.41 41.67 -28.68
C LEU A 30 11.43 40.52 -28.42
N ALA A 31 10.82 40.08 -29.52
CA ALA A 31 10.00 38.88 -29.56
C ALA A 31 10.87 37.66 -29.17
N THR A 32 10.50 37.02 -28.09
CA THR A 32 11.04 35.70 -27.76
C THR A 32 9.85 34.75 -27.66
N GLU A 33 9.86 33.75 -28.49
CA GLU A 33 8.87 32.68 -28.61
C GLU A 33 8.60 31.99 -27.26
N PRO A 34 7.35 31.58 -26.97
CA PRO A 34 7.10 30.77 -25.79
C PRO A 34 7.64 29.37 -26.05
N SER A 35 8.73 29.04 -25.40
CA SER A 35 9.16 27.66 -25.21
C SER A 35 8.08 26.95 -24.41
N THR A 36 7.30 26.16 -25.12
CA THR A 36 6.33 25.22 -24.52
C THR A 36 7.15 24.19 -23.73
N ALA A 37 7.37 24.47 -22.46
CA ALA A 37 7.75 23.42 -21.52
C ALA A 37 6.55 22.47 -21.44
N GLU A 38 6.66 21.33 -22.04
CA GLU A 38 5.77 20.19 -21.89
C GLU A 38 5.88 19.75 -20.42
N GLU A 39 4.99 20.29 -19.61
CA GLU A 39 4.73 19.83 -18.27
C GLU A 39 4.14 18.44 -18.40
N LYS A 40 5.01 17.45 -18.18
CA LYS A 40 4.67 16.04 -18.15
C LYS A 40 3.87 15.80 -16.87
N ASN A 41 2.59 16.16 -16.92
CA ASN A 41 1.60 15.74 -15.94
C ASN A 41 1.45 14.23 -16.07
N GLY A 42 2.26 13.50 -15.30
CA GLY A 42 1.91 12.14 -14.94
C GLY A 42 0.53 12.18 -14.24
N PRO A 43 -0.29 11.14 -14.33
CA PRO A 43 -1.56 11.14 -13.66
C PRO A 43 -1.30 11.28 -12.16
N GLU A 44 -1.52 12.49 -11.66
CA GLU A 44 -1.69 12.76 -10.24
C GLU A 44 -2.98 12.02 -9.88
N ASN A 45 -2.83 10.88 -9.25
CA ASN A 45 -3.95 10.10 -8.73
C ASN A 45 -4.53 10.88 -7.54
N ASP A 46 -5.31 11.93 -7.86
CA ASP A 46 -6.18 12.58 -6.89
C ASP A 46 -7.36 11.65 -6.59
N ASN A 47 -7.08 10.53 -5.94
CA ASN A 47 -8.08 9.70 -5.32
C ASN A 47 -8.35 10.21 -3.90
N SER A 48 -9.02 11.35 -3.80
CA SER A 48 -9.72 11.75 -2.57
C SER A 48 -11.03 10.97 -2.38
N GLU A 49 -11.17 9.78 -2.98
CA GLU A 49 -12.24 8.87 -2.65
C GLU A 49 -11.91 8.28 -1.27
N SER A 50 -12.69 8.64 -0.26
CA SER A 50 -12.53 8.09 1.10
C SER A 50 -12.60 6.56 1.02
N ALA A 51 -11.66 5.88 1.70
CA ALA A 51 -11.62 4.42 1.74
C ALA A 51 -12.97 3.83 2.19
N ILE A 52 -13.41 2.79 1.52
CA ILE A 52 -14.59 2.03 1.93
C ILE A 52 -14.21 1.19 3.15
N GLN A 53 -14.81 1.48 4.28
CA GLN A 53 -14.60 0.71 5.51
C GLN A 53 -15.39 -0.59 5.45
N LEU A 54 -14.69 -1.71 5.58
CA LEU A 54 -15.23 -3.07 5.52
C LEU A 54 -14.55 -3.97 6.54
N SER A 55 -15.24 -5.03 6.92
CA SER A 55 -14.60 -6.18 7.56
C SER A 55 -13.98 -7.11 6.50
N ILE A 56 -13.02 -7.95 6.90
CA ILE A 56 -12.41 -8.95 6.00
C ILE A 56 -13.47 -9.93 5.50
N GLY A 57 -14.41 -10.33 6.38
CA GLY A 57 -15.51 -11.21 6.03
C GLY A 57 -16.46 -10.59 4.99
N GLU A 58 -16.85 -9.32 5.14
CA GLU A 58 -17.68 -8.63 4.15
C GLU A 58 -16.98 -8.56 2.80
N LEU A 59 -15.70 -8.20 2.78
CA LEU A 59 -14.91 -8.13 1.57
C LEU A 59 -14.82 -9.48 0.85
N LEU A 60 -14.55 -10.57 1.60
CA LEU A 60 -14.34 -11.89 1.03
C LEU A 60 -15.64 -12.64 0.71
N ASN A 61 -16.77 -12.22 1.26
CA ASN A 61 -18.09 -12.78 0.90
C ASN A 61 -18.56 -12.30 -0.48
N GLU A 62 -18.27 -11.05 -0.84
CA GLU A 62 -18.65 -10.46 -2.13
C GLU A 62 -17.46 -9.79 -2.84
N PRO A 63 -16.35 -10.51 -3.08
CA PRO A 63 -15.10 -9.88 -3.50
C PRO A 63 -15.22 -9.11 -4.81
N ARG A 64 -16.05 -9.60 -5.75
CA ARG A 64 -16.23 -8.96 -7.06
C ARG A 64 -16.86 -7.57 -7.01
N ALA A 65 -17.58 -7.24 -5.92
CA ALA A 65 -18.16 -5.92 -5.73
C ALA A 65 -17.10 -4.84 -5.40
N PHE A 66 -15.94 -5.27 -4.95
CA PHE A 66 -14.89 -4.37 -4.44
C PHE A 66 -13.60 -4.38 -5.27
N ILE A 67 -13.54 -5.16 -6.37
CA ILE A 67 -12.36 -5.15 -7.26
C ILE A 67 -12.06 -3.72 -7.71
N ASP A 68 -10.79 -3.33 -7.64
CA ASP A 68 -10.26 -2.00 -7.97
C ASP A 68 -10.79 -0.85 -7.10
N ARG A 69 -11.44 -1.16 -5.96
CA ARG A 69 -11.86 -0.14 -5.00
C ARG A 69 -10.80 0.06 -3.92
N TYR A 70 -10.71 1.29 -3.45
CA TYR A 70 -9.86 1.65 -2.32
C TYR A 70 -10.62 1.34 -1.02
N VAL A 71 -10.06 0.47 -0.19
CA VAL A 71 -10.69 -0.08 1.01
C VAL A 71 -9.84 0.16 2.26
N GLU A 72 -10.50 0.32 3.41
CA GLU A 72 -9.89 0.29 4.73
C GLU A 72 -10.37 -0.96 5.46
N LEU A 73 -9.44 -1.73 6.00
CA LEU A 73 -9.72 -2.91 6.82
C LEU A 73 -8.99 -2.84 8.15
N VAL A 74 -9.57 -3.49 9.14
CA VAL A 74 -8.90 -3.82 10.40
C VAL A 74 -8.77 -5.33 10.50
N GLY A 75 -7.58 -5.81 10.81
CA GLY A 75 -7.32 -7.24 10.96
C GLY A 75 -6.16 -7.53 11.90
N VAL A 76 -6.06 -8.79 12.27
CA VAL A 76 -4.96 -9.33 13.08
C VAL A 76 -3.89 -9.89 12.15
N VAL A 77 -2.65 -9.50 12.36
CA VAL A 77 -1.51 -9.98 11.59
C VAL A 77 -1.26 -11.45 11.92
N GLY A 78 -1.36 -12.29 10.90
CA GLY A 78 -0.94 -13.69 10.94
C GLY A 78 0.48 -13.86 10.44
N ASP A 79 0.63 -14.46 9.24
CA ASP A 79 1.94 -14.62 8.62
C ASP A 79 2.43 -13.32 7.98
N VAL A 80 3.76 -13.20 7.93
CA VAL A 80 4.46 -12.07 7.32
C VAL A 80 5.55 -12.57 6.38
N CYS A 81 5.91 -11.77 5.39
CA CYS A 81 7.01 -12.08 4.47
C CYS A 81 8.30 -12.36 5.24
N PRO A 82 8.86 -13.57 5.14
CA PRO A 82 10.04 -13.95 5.92
C PRO A 82 11.34 -13.26 5.44
N MET A 83 11.36 -12.77 4.22
CA MET A 83 12.55 -12.19 3.60
C MET A 83 12.61 -10.67 3.77
N MET A 84 11.61 -9.95 3.28
CA MET A 84 11.64 -8.49 3.18
C MET A 84 10.52 -7.80 3.96
N GLY A 85 9.57 -8.54 4.52
CA GLY A 85 8.42 -7.97 5.22
C GLY A 85 7.46 -7.17 4.33
N CYS A 86 7.46 -7.42 3.02
CA CYS A 86 6.67 -6.68 2.05
C CYS A 86 5.21 -7.12 1.95
N TRP A 87 4.78 -8.07 2.78
CA TRP A 87 3.38 -8.47 2.91
C TRP A 87 3.09 -9.03 4.30
N ALA A 88 1.83 -8.96 4.68
CA ALA A 88 1.25 -9.64 5.82
C ALA A 88 -0.09 -10.27 5.43
N ASP A 89 -0.38 -11.45 5.95
CA ASP A 89 -1.69 -12.06 5.87
C ASP A 89 -2.51 -11.62 7.09
N LEU A 90 -3.69 -11.06 6.86
CA LEU A 90 -4.56 -10.50 7.88
C LEU A 90 -5.83 -11.34 8.01
N SER A 91 -6.30 -11.56 9.22
CA SER A 91 -7.56 -12.23 9.52
C SER A 91 -8.41 -11.39 10.47
N GLU A 92 -9.72 -11.63 10.52
CA GLU A 92 -10.52 -11.14 11.63
C GLU A 92 -10.15 -11.86 12.93
N SER A 93 -10.35 -11.20 14.06
CA SER A 93 -10.14 -11.82 15.36
C SER A 93 -11.03 -13.07 15.51
N GLY A 94 -10.39 -14.24 15.57
CA GLY A 94 -11.09 -15.54 15.62
C GLY A 94 -11.66 -16.03 14.28
N GLY A 95 -11.40 -15.34 13.16
CA GLY A 95 -11.80 -15.75 11.81
C GLY A 95 -10.79 -16.71 11.16
N GLU A 96 -11.30 -17.58 10.27
CA GLU A 96 -10.46 -18.48 9.48
C GLU A 96 -10.06 -17.88 8.11
N GLN A 97 -10.80 -16.88 7.65
CA GLN A 97 -10.54 -16.23 6.37
C GLN A 97 -9.39 -15.24 6.50
N THR A 98 -8.49 -15.29 5.53
CA THR A 98 -7.34 -14.39 5.46
C THR A 98 -7.29 -13.63 4.16
N ILE A 99 -6.79 -12.39 4.20
CA ILE A 99 -6.48 -11.57 3.03
C ILE A 99 -5.03 -11.11 3.12
N ARG A 100 -4.29 -11.21 2.01
CA ARG A 100 -2.93 -10.66 1.93
C ARG A 100 -2.97 -9.17 1.70
N PHE A 101 -2.24 -8.44 2.54
CA PHE A 101 -1.90 -7.04 2.32
C PHE A 101 -0.46 -6.96 1.85
N LYS A 102 -0.25 -6.42 0.65
CA LYS A 102 1.06 -6.26 0.04
C LYS A 102 1.42 -4.78 -0.09
N VAL A 103 2.66 -4.47 0.24
CA VAL A 103 3.23 -3.13 0.13
C VAL A 103 4.42 -3.12 -0.83
N PRO A 104 4.73 -1.97 -1.46
CA PRO A 104 5.95 -1.81 -2.23
C PRO A 104 7.19 -2.03 -1.34
N ASP A 105 8.23 -2.62 -1.93
CA ASP A 105 9.45 -2.94 -1.20
C ASP A 105 10.08 -1.68 -0.58
N GLY A 106 10.39 -1.77 0.71
CA GLY A 106 11.09 -0.72 1.45
C GLY A 106 10.21 0.45 1.94
N GLN A 107 8.91 0.47 1.66
CA GLN A 107 8.01 1.50 2.19
C GLN A 107 7.52 1.16 3.59
N LEU A 108 7.09 -0.07 3.79
CA LEU A 108 6.65 -0.60 5.07
C LEU A 108 7.25 -2.00 5.26
N VAL A 109 7.60 -2.36 6.48
CA VAL A 109 8.19 -3.67 6.78
C VAL A 109 7.40 -4.37 7.88
N PHE A 110 6.72 -5.46 7.52
CA PHE A 110 6.11 -6.37 8.48
C PHE A 110 7.15 -7.31 9.04
N THR A 111 7.23 -7.38 10.36
CA THR A 111 8.16 -8.28 11.06
C THR A 111 7.41 -9.37 11.80
N ALA A 112 8.09 -10.47 12.10
CA ALA A 112 7.51 -11.57 12.89
C ALA A 112 7.01 -11.10 14.28
N ALA A 113 7.57 -10.02 14.82
CA ALA A 113 7.13 -9.44 16.09
C ALA A 113 5.74 -8.75 16.00
N MET A 114 5.24 -8.50 14.80
CA MET A 114 3.91 -7.92 14.57
C MET A 114 2.80 -8.97 14.52
N ARG A 115 3.13 -10.26 14.53
CA ARG A 115 2.12 -11.32 14.62
C ARG A 115 1.24 -11.11 15.84
N ASP A 116 -0.01 -11.45 15.71
CA ASP A 116 -1.06 -11.26 16.71
C ASP A 116 -1.36 -9.80 17.09
N SER A 117 -0.75 -8.84 16.39
CA SER A 117 -1.09 -7.43 16.53
C SER A 117 -2.25 -7.06 15.63
N GLU A 118 -3.11 -6.16 16.13
CA GLU A 118 -4.20 -5.60 15.33
C GLU A 118 -3.68 -4.41 14.53
N VAL A 119 -3.98 -4.40 13.22
CA VAL A 119 -3.58 -3.35 12.30
C VAL A 119 -4.78 -2.83 11.52
N ARG A 120 -4.75 -1.52 11.23
CA ARG A 120 -5.59 -0.89 10.20
C ARG A 120 -4.73 -0.74 8.96
N ILE A 121 -5.28 -1.12 7.82
CA ILE A 121 -4.64 -0.98 6.52
C ILE A 121 -5.55 -0.26 5.54
N GLU A 122 -4.95 0.43 4.58
CA GLU A 122 -5.65 1.03 3.45
C GLU A 122 -4.95 0.64 2.14
N GLY A 123 -5.76 0.39 1.11
CA GLY A 123 -5.21 0.02 -0.20
C GLY A 123 -6.27 -0.39 -1.21
N PHE A 124 -5.81 -0.65 -2.42
CA PHE A 124 -6.68 -1.15 -3.49
C PHE A 124 -6.86 -2.65 -3.39
N PHE A 125 -8.12 -3.09 -3.41
CA PHE A 125 -8.45 -4.50 -3.49
C PHE A 125 -8.32 -4.97 -4.94
N ARG A 126 -7.44 -5.94 -5.19
CA ARG A 126 -7.10 -6.41 -6.54
C ARG A 126 -7.39 -7.88 -6.72
N GLU A 127 -7.89 -8.25 -7.91
CA GLU A 127 -7.92 -9.63 -8.39
C GLU A 127 -6.72 -9.86 -9.31
N HIS A 128 -5.93 -10.89 -9.01
CA HIS A 128 -4.84 -11.36 -9.86
C HIS A 128 -5.30 -12.63 -10.57
N VAL A 129 -5.35 -12.57 -11.90
CA VAL A 129 -5.68 -13.71 -12.74
C VAL A 129 -4.41 -14.22 -13.41
N LEU A 130 -4.03 -15.44 -13.09
CA LEU A 130 -2.83 -16.11 -13.59
C LEU A 130 -3.22 -17.19 -14.59
N ASP A 131 -2.51 -17.27 -15.71
CA ASP A 131 -2.58 -18.44 -16.57
C ASP A 131 -1.98 -19.68 -15.87
N GLU A 132 -2.13 -20.85 -16.45
CA GLU A 132 -1.67 -22.11 -15.83
C GLU A 132 -0.19 -22.11 -15.50
N LYS A 133 0.66 -21.55 -16.37
CA LYS A 133 2.11 -21.48 -16.14
C LYS A 133 2.46 -20.53 -15.00
N GLN A 134 1.82 -19.37 -14.99
CA GLN A 134 1.97 -18.37 -13.93
C GLN A 134 1.44 -18.91 -12.60
N ALA A 135 0.29 -19.62 -12.62
CA ALA A 135 -0.30 -20.24 -11.45
C ALA A 135 0.65 -21.27 -10.81
N ARG A 136 1.26 -22.15 -11.60
CA ARG A 136 2.24 -23.12 -11.10
C ARG A 136 3.48 -22.42 -10.49
N SER A 137 3.99 -21.39 -11.14
CA SER A 137 5.11 -20.61 -10.61
C SER A 137 4.77 -19.90 -9.31
N TRP A 138 3.57 -19.38 -9.21
CA TRP A 138 3.05 -18.73 -8.00
C TRP A 138 2.89 -19.70 -6.85
N LEU A 139 2.27 -20.86 -7.10
CA LEU A 139 2.08 -21.90 -6.09
C LEU A 139 3.42 -22.48 -5.60
N GLN A 140 4.39 -22.64 -6.50
CA GLN A 140 5.76 -23.02 -6.12
C GLN A 140 6.38 -21.97 -5.18
N HIS A 141 6.25 -20.69 -5.54
CA HIS A 141 6.77 -19.60 -4.71
C HIS A 141 6.12 -19.58 -3.31
N LEU A 142 4.81 -19.77 -3.22
CA LEU A 142 4.11 -19.86 -1.92
C LEU A 142 4.57 -21.05 -1.08
N ALA A 143 4.83 -22.19 -1.72
CA ALA A 143 5.36 -23.37 -1.05
C ALA A 143 6.79 -23.11 -0.53
N ASP A 144 7.64 -22.48 -1.34
CA ASP A 144 9.01 -22.12 -0.96
C ASP A 144 9.02 -21.14 0.24
N GLU A 145 8.11 -20.16 0.26
CA GLU A 145 7.96 -19.23 1.40
C GLU A 145 7.62 -19.94 2.71
N LYS A 146 6.86 -21.03 2.62
CA LYS A 146 6.44 -21.84 3.79
C LYS A 146 7.40 -22.99 4.12
N GLY A 147 8.42 -23.22 3.28
CA GLY A 147 9.32 -24.36 3.39
C GLY A 147 8.63 -25.69 3.05
N GLU A 148 7.57 -25.64 2.25
CA GLU A 148 6.79 -26.79 1.80
C GLU A 148 7.25 -27.24 0.41
N SER A 149 6.90 -28.47 0.01
CA SER A 149 7.13 -28.97 -1.34
C SER A 149 5.88 -28.80 -2.20
N PHE A 150 6.06 -28.29 -3.42
CA PHE A 150 4.99 -28.21 -4.43
C PHE A 150 5.28 -29.17 -5.59
N SER A 151 4.25 -29.89 -6.05
CA SER A 151 4.34 -30.67 -7.28
C SER A 151 3.64 -29.91 -8.42
N PRO A 152 4.33 -29.57 -9.51
CA PRO A 152 3.70 -28.85 -10.64
C PRO A 152 2.49 -29.56 -11.23
N ASP A 153 2.44 -30.88 -11.14
CA ASP A 153 1.31 -31.67 -11.67
C ASP A 153 0.07 -31.66 -10.75
N SER A 154 0.18 -31.09 -9.55
CA SER A 154 -0.95 -30.95 -8.63
C SER A 154 -1.92 -29.84 -8.99
N HIS A 155 -1.55 -28.95 -9.92
CA HIS A 155 -2.39 -27.85 -10.39
C HIS A 155 -2.50 -27.82 -11.90
N SER A 156 -3.73 -27.62 -12.39
CA SER A 156 -4.03 -27.43 -13.81
C SER A 156 -5.04 -26.29 -13.99
N GLY A 157 -4.89 -25.53 -15.07
CA GLY A 157 -5.74 -24.41 -15.43
C GLY A 157 -5.32 -23.07 -14.80
N PRO A 158 -6.08 -21.99 -15.06
CA PRO A 158 -5.84 -20.67 -14.50
C PRO A 158 -6.13 -20.63 -13.00
N LEU A 159 -5.51 -19.68 -12.31
CA LEU A 159 -5.72 -19.39 -10.88
C LEU A 159 -6.10 -17.93 -10.73
N SER A 160 -7.09 -17.65 -9.90
CA SER A 160 -7.40 -16.29 -9.46
C SER A 160 -7.24 -16.20 -7.94
N PHE A 161 -6.67 -15.10 -7.48
CA PHE A 161 -6.59 -14.78 -6.05
C PHE A 161 -6.74 -13.28 -5.83
N PHE A 162 -7.12 -12.92 -4.62
CA PHE A 162 -7.30 -11.52 -4.21
C PHE A 162 -6.22 -11.11 -3.24
N GLN A 163 -5.81 -9.84 -3.32
CA GLN A 163 -4.97 -9.19 -2.32
C GLN A 163 -5.29 -7.70 -2.25
N ILE A 164 -4.84 -7.06 -1.17
CA ILE A 164 -4.89 -5.61 -1.04
C ILE A 164 -3.49 -5.08 -1.31
N GLU A 165 -3.39 -4.09 -2.19
CA GLU A 165 -2.16 -3.39 -2.51
C GLU A 165 -2.24 -1.99 -1.94
N GLY A 166 -1.39 -1.69 -0.98
CA GLY A 166 -1.39 -0.41 -0.29
C GLY A 166 -0.01 -0.02 0.22
N ASP A 167 0.05 1.11 0.86
CA ASP A 167 1.28 1.72 1.36
C ASP A 167 1.14 2.26 2.80
N GLU A 168 -0.06 2.18 3.38
CA GLU A 168 -0.33 2.62 4.73
C GLU A 168 -0.83 1.46 5.61
N ALA A 169 -0.21 1.33 6.78
CA ALA A 169 -0.69 0.46 7.85
C ALA A 169 -0.43 1.10 9.22
N GLU A 170 -1.40 1.00 10.12
CA GLU A 170 -1.33 1.53 11.48
C GLU A 170 -1.52 0.38 12.48
N LEU A 171 -0.58 0.21 13.42
CA LEU A 171 -0.74 -0.71 14.54
C LEU A 171 -1.73 -0.12 15.55
N LEU A 172 -2.85 -0.81 15.80
CA LEU A 172 -3.91 -0.37 16.71
C LEU A 172 -3.67 -0.80 18.16
N ASN A 173 -3.19 -2.03 18.35
CA ASN A 173 -2.90 -2.61 19.67
C ASN A 173 -1.48 -3.18 19.67
N SER A 174 -0.50 -2.32 19.85
CA SER A 174 0.89 -2.74 20.04
C SER A 174 1.23 -2.77 21.51
N ILE A 175 1.46 -3.97 22.06
CA ILE A 175 2.21 -4.14 23.32
C ILE A 175 3.71 -3.81 23.12
N TYR A 176 4.14 -3.66 21.87
CA TYR A 176 5.48 -3.25 21.50
C TYR A 176 5.46 -1.79 21.08
N SER A 177 5.64 -0.90 22.06
CA SER A 177 6.06 0.48 21.78
C SER A 177 7.36 0.39 20.99
N LEU A 178 7.33 0.80 19.71
CA LEU A 178 8.53 0.87 18.89
C LEU A 178 9.52 1.78 19.61
N LYS A 179 10.54 1.19 20.22
CA LYS A 179 11.66 1.87 20.81
C LYS A 179 12.44 2.50 19.64
N LYS A 180 12.22 3.80 19.46
CA LYS A 180 12.95 4.61 18.50
C LYS A 180 14.42 4.57 18.87
N SER A 181 15.25 3.94 18.02
CA SER A 181 16.72 4.08 18.06
C SER A 181 17.13 5.43 17.53
#